data_2c2f55470d13253b624aef5d10b10710
#
_entry.id   2c2f55470d13253b624aef5d10b10710
#
_cell.length_a   1.000
_cell.length_b   1.000
_cell.length_c   1.000
_cell.angle_alpha   90.00
_cell.angle_beta   90.00
_cell.angle_gamma   90.00
#
_symmetry.space_group_name_H-M   'P 1'
#
loop_
_entity.id
_entity.type
_entity.pdbx_description
1 polymer ?
#
loop_
_entity_poly.entity_id
_entity_poly.type
_entity_poly.pdbx_seq_one_letter_code
_entity_poly.pdbx_strand_id
1 'polypeptide(L)'
;MAAIERTTDDTSSAWAATTTGRVFISTNVDAEPAGAVSWTRLDDDSPTTPGRFVSSIYVDPADGNHAWISYSGFGSNTPATPGHVFEVTYNPGTGTSTWVDRSFDIGDLPVTDLVRDDATGDLYAANDFGVLLLAAGTTSWVEAASGMPNVEVAGLTIVPGARILYAATHGLGAWRLNLG
;
A
#
# COMPACT_ATOMS: atom_id res chain seq x y z
N MET A 1 -15.95 2.42 -1.29
CA MET A 1 -14.70 2.34 -0.50
C MET A 1 -13.99 1.08 -0.95
N ALA A 2 -12.69 1.16 -1.21
CA ALA A 2 -11.87 0.01 -1.61
C ALA A 2 -10.98 -0.44 -0.45
N ALA A 3 -10.35 0.51 0.25
CA ALA A 3 -9.51 0.25 1.40
C ALA A 3 -9.79 1.28 2.49
N ILE A 4 -9.60 0.89 3.74
CA ILE A 4 -9.52 1.77 4.90
C ILE A 4 -8.47 1.19 5.83
N GLU A 5 -7.57 2.04 6.33
CA GLU A 5 -6.47 1.58 7.16
C GLU A 5 -6.13 2.61 8.24
N ARG A 6 -5.59 2.13 9.37
CA ARG A 6 -5.14 2.92 10.52
C ARG A 6 -3.87 2.32 11.08
N THR A 7 -3.04 3.14 11.73
CA THR A 7 -1.98 2.63 12.60
C THR A 7 -2.48 2.42 14.04
N THR A 8 -1.81 1.55 14.78
CA THR A 8 -2.12 1.31 16.20
C THR A 8 -1.65 2.44 17.09
N ASP A 9 -0.63 3.19 16.69
CA ASP A 9 0.00 4.23 17.50
C ASP A 9 -0.73 5.57 17.42
N ASP A 10 -1.47 5.82 16.32
CA ASP A 10 -2.33 6.99 16.16
C ASP A 10 -3.76 6.54 15.78
N THR A 11 -4.66 6.53 16.76
CA THR A 11 -6.05 6.16 16.56
C THR A 11 -6.93 7.30 16.03
N SER A 12 -6.43 8.52 16.01
CA SER A 12 -7.13 9.69 15.46
C SER A 12 -6.99 9.79 13.94
N SER A 13 -5.91 9.22 13.37
CA SER A 13 -5.68 9.22 11.93
C SER A 13 -6.22 7.95 11.27
N ALA A 14 -6.82 8.13 10.09
CA ALA A 14 -7.22 7.02 9.22
C ALA A 14 -7.07 7.41 7.75
N TRP A 15 -6.67 6.43 6.95
CA TRP A 15 -6.60 6.53 5.49
C TRP A 15 -7.75 5.77 4.86
N ALA A 16 -8.31 6.30 3.78
CA ALA A 16 -9.38 5.64 3.04
C ALA A 16 -9.21 5.83 1.54
N ALA A 17 -9.56 4.80 0.76
CA ALA A 17 -9.51 4.87 -0.68
C ALA A 17 -10.78 4.33 -1.34
N THR A 18 -10.95 4.71 -2.61
CA THR A 18 -12.10 4.32 -3.42
C THR A 18 -11.69 3.40 -4.58
N THR A 19 -12.67 2.73 -5.15
CA THR A 19 -12.50 1.90 -6.34
C THR A 19 -12.09 2.70 -7.59
N THR A 20 -12.23 4.04 -7.54
CA THR A 20 -11.88 4.95 -8.64
C THR A 20 -10.55 5.68 -8.40
N GLY A 21 -9.74 5.20 -7.45
CA GLY A 21 -8.38 5.69 -7.20
C GLY A 21 -8.28 6.94 -6.32
N ARG A 22 -9.39 7.42 -5.75
CA ARG A 22 -9.34 8.55 -4.81
C ARG A 22 -8.80 8.10 -3.46
N VAL A 23 -7.92 8.91 -2.87
CA VAL A 23 -7.29 8.68 -1.57
C VAL A 23 -7.58 9.84 -0.64
N PHE A 24 -7.91 9.51 0.59
CA PHE A 24 -8.29 10.47 1.63
C PHE A 24 -7.58 10.14 2.94
N ILE A 25 -7.31 11.18 3.73
CA ILE A 25 -6.90 11.08 5.13
C ILE A 25 -7.88 11.83 6.03
N SER A 26 -8.13 11.29 7.21
CA SER A 26 -8.69 12.01 8.36
C SER A 26 -7.68 11.99 9.48
N THR A 27 -7.47 13.13 10.14
CA THR A 27 -6.64 13.24 11.36
C THR A 27 -7.49 13.43 12.61
N ASN A 28 -8.79 13.25 12.50
CA ASN A 28 -9.76 13.36 13.58
C ASN A 28 -10.89 12.33 13.48
N VAL A 29 -10.54 11.10 13.05
CA VAL A 29 -11.54 10.04 12.79
C VAL A 29 -12.29 9.60 14.05
N ASP A 30 -11.77 9.89 15.22
CA ASP A 30 -12.37 9.62 16.54
C ASP A 30 -13.16 10.80 17.11
N ALA A 31 -13.35 11.88 16.32
CA ALA A 31 -14.08 13.06 16.78
C ALA A 31 -15.57 12.75 17.09
N GLU A 32 -16.06 13.37 18.16
CA GLU A 32 -17.46 13.31 18.56
C GLU A 32 -18.12 14.71 18.48
N PRO A 33 -19.33 14.82 17.92
CA PRO A 33 -20.12 13.74 17.26
C PRO A 33 -19.49 13.32 15.92
N ALA A 34 -19.82 12.14 15.42
CA ALA A 34 -19.27 11.61 14.17
C ALA A 34 -19.35 12.56 12.96
N GLY A 35 -20.30 13.50 12.97
CA GLY A 35 -20.41 14.56 11.97
C GLY A 35 -19.28 15.62 12.03
N ALA A 36 -18.45 15.61 13.06
CA ALA A 36 -17.26 16.47 13.16
C ALA A 36 -16.01 15.86 12.50
N VAL A 37 -16.07 14.58 12.08
CA VAL A 37 -15.00 13.94 11.35
C VAL A 37 -14.84 14.59 9.98
N SER A 38 -13.62 14.99 9.65
CA SER A 38 -13.28 15.61 8.37
C SER A 38 -12.28 14.74 7.59
N TRP A 39 -12.42 14.75 6.25
CA TRP A 39 -11.55 14.03 5.35
C TRP A 39 -10.91 14.99 4.36
N THR A 40 -9.59 14.89 4.20
CA THR A 40 -8.84 15.62 3.19
C THR A 40 -8.54 14.67 2.03
N ARG A 41 -8.82 15.09 0.80
CA ARG A 41 -8.48 14.34 -0.40
C ARG A 41 -7.02 14.62 -0.76
N LEU A 42 -6.25 13.57 -1.11
CA LEU A 42 -4.80 13.62 -1.32
C LEU A 42 -4.37 13.40 -2.77
N ASP A 43 -5.16 12.64 -3.56
CA ASP A 43 -4.81 12.32 -4.95
C ASP A 43 -4.89 13.51 -5.90
N ASP A 44 -5.49 14.64 -5.49
CA ASP A 44 -5.53 15.89 -6.26
C ASP A 44 -4.18 16.62 -6.26
N ASP A 45 -3.33 16.37 -5.27
CA ASP A 45 -2.03 17.02 -5.13
C ASP A 45 -0.98 16.48 -6.10
N SER A 46 -1.26 15.33 -6.74
CA SER A 46 -0.31 14.69 -7.63
C SER A 46 -0.91 14.36 -9.00
N PRO A 47 -0.32 14.88 -10.09
CA PRO A 47 -0.75 14.52 -11.44
C PRO A 47 -0.33 13.10 -11.85
N THR A 48 0.42 12.39 -11.00
CA THR A 48 0.96 11.06 -11.30
C THR A 48 0.12 9.92 -10.70
N THR A 49 -0.93 10.22 -9.94
CA THR A 49 -1.83 9.20 -9.37
C THR A 49 -2.64 8.54 -10.49
N PRO A 50 -2.68 7.20 -10.55
CA PRO A 50 -3.23 6.51 -11.71
C PRO A 50 -4.74 6.55 -11.84
N GLY A 51 -5.51 6.95 -10.82
CA GLY A 51 -6.97 6.96 -10.87
C GLY A 51 -7.59 5.56 -11.06
N ARG A 52 -6.83 4.50 -10.76
CA ARG A 52 -7.27 3.10 -10.81
C ARG A 52 -7.72 2.61 -9.43
N PHE A 53 -8.17 1.36 -9.36
CA PHE A 53 -8.58 0.72 -8.12
C PHE A 53 -7.40 0.68 -7.14
N VAL A 54 -7.56 1.30 -5.97
CA VAL A 54 -6.62 1.18 -4.85
C VAL A 54 -6.84 -0.17 -4.18
N SER A 55 -5.86 -1.04 -4.25
CA SER A 55 -5.95 -2.41 -3.72
C SER A 55 -5.57 -2.49 -2.25
N SER A 56 -4.58 -1.71 -1.81
CA SER A 56 -4.13 -1.70 -0.42
C SER A 56 -3.58 -0.35 -0.01
N ILE A 57 -3.64 -0.08 1.28
CA ILE A 57 -2.97 1.01 1.98
C ILE A 57 -2.23 0.39 3.16
N TYR A 58 -0.96 0.69 3.32
CA TYR A 58 -0.18 0.38 4.51
C TYR A 58 0.22 1.68 5.20
N VAL A 59 -0.31 1.95 6.38
CA VAL A 59 0.02 3.16 7.16
C VAL A 59 1.26 2.89 8.01
N ASP A 60 2.21 3.83 8.01
CA ASP A 60 3.40 3.75 8.84
C ASP A 60 3.00 3.70 10.34
N PRO A 61 3.37 2.66 11.08
CA PRO A 61 3.04 2.59 12.50
C PRO A 61 3.70 3.71 13.34
N ALA A 62 4.78 4.31 12.85
CA ALA A 62 5.47 5.41 13.54
C ALA A 62 4.97 6.80 13.14
N ASP A 63 4.22 6.93 12.04
CA ASP A 63 3.69 8.21 11.55
C ASP A 63 2.36 8.01 10.81
N GLY A 64 1.24 8.31 11.46
CA GLY A 64 -0.09 8.23 10.89
C GLY A 64 -0.33 9.11 9.65
N ASN A 65 0.59 10.04 9.34
CA ASN A 65 0.54 10.87 8.13
C ASN A 65 1.37 10.30 6.96
N HIS A 66 1.93 9.12 7.11
CA HIS A 66 2.77 8.45 6.12
C HIS A 66 2.20 7.08 5.77
N ALA A 67 2.12 6.77 4.48
CA ALA A 67 1.55 5.50 4.00
C ALA A 67 2.15 5.07 2.66
N TRP A 68 2.05 3.77 2.38
CA TRP A 68 2.29 3.18 1.06
C TRP A 68 0.97 2.71 0.48
N ILE A 69 0.75 2.98 -0.80
CA ILE A 69 -0.51 2.73 -1.49
C ILE A 69 -0.24 1.90 -2.73
N SER A 70 -1.03 0.86 -2.94
CA SER A 70 -0.96 0.06 -4.15
C SER A 70 -2.20 0.21 -5.03
N TYR A 71 -1.97 0.07 -6.34
CA TYR A 71 -3.00 0.14 -7.36
C TYR A 71 -3.07 -1.17 -8.15
N SER A 72 -4.27 -1.74 -8.22
CA SER A 72 -4.62 -2.82 -9.12
C SER A 72 -4.96 -2.29 -10.52
N GLY A 73 -5.07 -3.21 -11.50
CA GLY A 73 -5.31 -2.87 -12.90
C GLY A 73 -4.03 -2.48 -13.66
N PHE A 74 -4.05 -2.69 -14.96
CA PHE A 74 -2.89 -2.47 -15.81
C PHE A 74 -2.62 -0.99 -16.07
N GLY A 75 -1.33 -0.60 -16.03
CA GLY A 75 -0.86 0.74 -16.38
C GLY A 75 -1.21 1.15 -17.80
N SER A 76 -1.35 0.18 -18.72
CA SER A 76 -1.81 0.40 -20.08
C SER A 76 -3.21 1.04 -20.18
N ASN A 77 -4.06 0.89 -19.16
CA ASN A 77 -5.36 1.56 -19.07
C ASN A 77 -5.23 3.06 -18.71
N THR A 78 -4.10 3.45 -18.11
CA THR A 78 -3.80 4.83 -17.73
C THR A 78 -2.35 5.17 -18.10
N PRO A 79 -1.99 5.22 -19.39
CA PRO A 79 -0.60 5.29 -19.85
C PRO A 79 0.13 6.58 -19.43
N ALA A 80 -0.60 7.64 -19.10
CA ALA A 80 -0.01 8.87 -18.56
C ALA A 80 0.43 8.73 -17.09
N THR A 81 -0.10 7.73 -16.37
CA THR A 81 0.12 7.51 -14.94
C THR A 81 0.21 6.01 -14.65
N PRO A 82 1.28 5.32 -15.14
CA PRO A 82 1.33 3.85 -15.15
C PRO A 82 1.66 3.20 -13.80
N GLY A 83 2.16 3.96 -12.81
CA GLY A 83 2.66 3.42 -11.54
C GLY A 83 1.66 2.54 -10.77
N HIS A 84 2.19 1.61 -9.96
CA HIS A 84 1.41 0.65 -9.18
C HIS A 84 1.62 0.77 -7.67
N VAL A 85 2.75 1.32 -7.23
CA VAL A 85 3.11 1.50 -5.81
C VAL A 85 3.55 2.93 -5.58
N PHE A 86 2.97 3.58 -4.57
CA PHE A 86 3.31 4.95 -4.21
C PHE A 86 3.55 5.06 -2.70
N GLU A 87 4.53 5.87 -2.33
CA GLU A 87 4.75 6.35 -0.98
C GLU A 87 4.16 7.75 -0.85
N VAL A 88 3.38 7.99 0.18
CA VAL A 88 2.61 9.22 0.36
C VAL A 88 2.84 9.78 1.74
N THR A 89 3.22 11.06 1.82
CA THR A 89 3.34 11.80 3.08
C THR A 89 2.36 12.97 3.06
N TYR A 90 1.49 13.05 4.06
CA TYR A 90 0.58 14.16 4.28
C TYR A 90 1.19 15.16 5.25
N ASN A 91 1.09 16.45 4.95
CA ASN A 91 1.46 17.53 5.87
C ASN A 91 0.19 18.21 6.40
N PRO A 92 -0.22 17.93 7.65
CA PRO A 92 -1.43 18.54 8.22
C PRO A 92 -1.30 20.06 8.42
N GLY A 93 -0.08 20.59 8.51
CA GLY A 93 0.15 22.04 8.67
C GLY A 93 -0.14 22.85 7.40
N THR A 94 0.00 22.24 6.22
CA THR A 94 -0.29 22.86 4.92
C THR A 94 -1.54 22.30 4.25
N GLY A 95 -2.01 21.14 4.69
CA GLY A 95 -3.13 20.41 4.09
C GLY A 95 -2.77 19.76 2.74
N THR A 96 -1.48 19.56 2.45
CA THR A 96 -1.00 19.02 1.17
C THR A 96 -0.31 17.67 1.34
N SER A 97 -0.20 16.89 0.27
CA SER A 97 0.51 15.63 0.23
C SER A 97 1.64 15.61 -0.79
N THR A 98 2.64 14.78 -0.49
CA THR A 98 3.76 14.46 -1.41
C THR A 98 3.65 13.00 -1.82
N TRP A 99 3.74 12.74 -3.12
CA TRP A 99 3.65 11.43 -3.72
C TRP A 99 4.96 11.04 -4.39
N VAL A 100 5.49 9.88 -4.05
CA VAL A 100 6.71 9.32 -4.65
C VAL A 100 6.36 7.98 -5.28
N ASP A 101 6.58 7.85 -6.58
CA ASP A 101 6.40 6.58 -7.30
C ASP A 101 7.50 5.58 -6.88
N ARG A 102 7.09 4.45 -6.31
CA ARG A 102 7.93 3.33 -5.89
C ARG A 102 7.77 2.11 -6.81
N SER A 103 7.12 2.28 -7.95
CA SER A 103 6.90 1.18 -8.90
C SER A 103 8.18 0.72 -9.57
N PHE A 104 9.13 1.62 -9.81
CA PHE A 104 10.44 1.33 -10.43
C PHE A 104 10.33 0.34 -11.61
N ASP A 105 10.91 -0.85 -11.47
CA ASP A 105 10.96 -1.92 -12.48
C ASP A 105 9.94 -3.05 -12.26
N ILE A 106 8.88 -2.82 -11.45
CA ILE A 106 7.81 -3.80 -11.21
C ILE A 106 7.09 -4.22 -12.50
N GLY A 107 7.20 -3.40 -13.55
CA GLY A 107 6.51 -3.60 -14.82
C GLY A 107 5.03 -3.21 -14.76
N ASP A 108 4.25 -3.61 -15.79
CA ASP A 108 2.80 -3.40 -15.82
C ASP A 108 2.08 -4.57 -15.12
N LEU A 109 2.36 -4.76 -13.84
CA LEU A 109 1.78 -5.81 -13.01
C LEU A 109 0.82 -5.20 -11.97
N PRO A 110 -0.48 -5.52 -12.04
CA PRO A 110 -1.44 -5.15 -11.01
C PRO A 110 -0.97 -5.62 -9.63
N VAL A 111 -0.91 -4.71 -8.66
CA VAL A 111 -0.60 -5.06 -7.27
C VAL A 111 -1.92 -5.29 -6.54
N THR A 112 -2.06 -6.46 -5.92
CA THR A 112 -3.28 -6.88 -5.22
C THR A 112 -3.25 -6.52 -3.73
N ASP A 113 -2.05 -6.52 -3.13
CA ASP A 113 -1.83 -6.12 -1.74
C ASP A 113 -0.40 -5.64 -1.52
N LEU A 114 -0.17 -4.85 -0.46
CA LEU A 114 1.11 -4.26 -0.12
C LEU A 114 1.28 -4.23 1.40
N VAL A 115 2.44 -4.71 1.88
CA VAL A 115 2.82 -4.59 3.30
C VAL A 115 4.29 -4.18 3.41
N ARG A 116 4.63 -3.57 4.56
CA ARG A 116 6.00 -3.18 4.89
C ARG A 116 6.51 -3.96 6.10
N ASP A 117 7.74 -4.40 6.03
CA ASP A 117 8.49 -4.86 7.21
C ASP A 117 9.10 -3.65 7.93
N ASP A 118 8.50 -3.24 9.03
CA ASP A 118 8.93 -2.04 9.76
C ASP A 118 10.30 -2.20 10.43
N ALA A 119 10.78 -3.44 10.59
CA ALA A 119 12.11 -3.67 11.15
C ALA A 119 13.23 -3.39 10.15
N THR A 120 13.00 -3.59 8.84
CA THR A 120 14.01 -3.40 7.80
C THR A 120 13.68 -2.24 6.87
N GLY A 121 12.40 -1.87 6.75
CA GLY A 121 11.88 -0.93 5.78
C GLY A 121 11.59 -1.54 4.41
N ASP A 122 11.67 -2.85 4.28
CA ASP A 122 11.40 -3.58 3.04
C ASP A 122 9.91 -3.57 2.72
N LEU A 123 9.56 -3.38 1.43
CA LEU A 123 8.20 -3.49 0.94
C LEU A 123 7.97 -4.85 0.26
N TYR A 124 6.83 -5.44 0.51
CA TYR A 124 6.35 -6.66 -0.14
C TYR A 124 5.07 -6.38 -0.89
N ALA A 125 5.05 -6.66 -2.20
CA ALA A 125 3.90 -6.47 -3.07
C ALA A 125 3.40 -7.83 -3.59
N ALA A 126 2.11 -8.10 -3.39
CA ALA A 126 1.41 -9.23 -3.97
C ALA A 126 0.93 -8.88 -5.39
N ASN A 127 0.95 -9.85 -6.29
CA ASN A 127 0.46 -9.73 -7.65
C ASN A 127 -0.06 -11.06 -8.20
N ASP A 128 -0.38 -11.12 -9.50
CA ASP A 128 -0.92 -12.31 -10.18
C ASP A 128 0.07 -13.47 -10.26
N PHE A 129 1.36 -13.26 -9.96
CA PHE A 129 2.42 -14.26 -10.13
C PHE A 129 3.15 -14.62 -8.83
N GLY A 130 2.79 -13.99 -7.71
CA GLY A 130 3.43 -14.24 -6.43
C GLY A 130 3.66 -13.00 -5.58
N VAL A 131 4.78 -12.96 -4.88
CA VAL A 131 5.18 -11.86 -3.99
C VAL A 131 6.52 -11.29 -4.44
N LEU A 132 6.57 -9.99 -4.62
CA LEU A 132 7.79 -9.23 -4.90
C LEU A 132 8.29 -8.52 -3.64
N LEU A 133 9.60 -8.34 -3.55
CA LEU A 133 10.33 -7.60 -2.52
C LEU A 133 11.02 -6.39 -3.15
N LEU A 134 10.81 -5.22 -2.57
CA LEU A 134 11.67 -4.05 -2.74
C LEU A 134 12.45 -3.84 -1.44
N ALA A 135 13.73 -4.18 -1.44
CA ALA A 135 14.57 -3.96 -0.28
C ALA A 135 14.76 -2.47 0.00
N ALA A 136 14.81 -2.09 1.26
CA ALA A 136 14.95 -0.70 1.67
C ALA A 136 16.16 -0.02 1.02
N GLY A 137 15.94 1.16 0.45
CA GLY A 137 16.97 1.95 -0.24
C GLY A 137 17.35 1.46 -1.64
N THR A 138 16.70 0.40 -2.17
CA THR A 138 16.90 -0.05 -3.56
C THR A 138 15.82 0.48 -4.50
N THR A 139 16.01 0.24 -5.79
CA THR A 139 15.08 0.64 -6.86
C THR A 139 14.73 -0.53 -7.78
N SER A 140 14.90 -1.75 -7.30
CA SER A 140 14.59 -2.97 -8.07
C SER A 140 13.73 -3.91 -7.26
N TRP A 141 12.61 -4.32 -7.84
CA TRP A 141 11.73 -5.35 -7.32
C TRP A 141 12.25 -6.73 -7.72
N VAL A 142 12.34 -7.64 -6.77
CA VAL A 142 12.78 -9.04 -7.00
C VAL A 142 11.75 -10.00 -6.41
N GLU A 143 11.78 -11.27 -6.81
CA GLU A 143 10.99 -12.29 -6.13
C GLU A 143 11.33 -12.34 -4.64
N ALA A 144 10.33 -12.31 -3.77
CA ALA A 144 10.54 -12.32 -2.32
C ALA A 144 11.18 -13.62 -1.82
N ALA A 145 10.90 -14.75 -2.47
CA ALA A 145 11.51 -16.05 -2.18
C ALA A 145 11.31 -17.02 -3.34
N SER A 146 12.23 -17.97 -3.47
CA SER A 146 12.09 -19.08 -4.42
C SER A 146 11.13 -20.16 -3.90
N GLY A 147 10.53 -20.92 -4.82
CA GLY A 147 9.76 -22.13 -4.51
C GLY A 147 8.27 -21.93 -4.37
N MET A 148 7.78 -20.71 -4.36
CA MET A 148 6.36 -20.40 -4.53
C MET A 148 6.00 -20.58 -6.02
N PRO A 149 4.94 -21.31 -6.37
CA PRO A 149 4.50 -21.38 -7.76
C PRO A 149 3.93 -20.02 -8.23
N ASN A 150 3.92 -19.80 -9.53
CA ASN A 150 3.24 -18.66 -10.12
C ASN A 150 1.72 -18.78 -9.85
N VAL A 151 1.24 -17.97 -8.96
CA VAL A 151 -0.17 -17.95 -8.51
C VAL A 151 -0.52 -16.54 -8.02
N GLU A 152 -1.73 -16.13 -8.29
CA GLU A 152 -2.25 -14.88 -7.73
C GLU A 152 -2.22 -14.93 -6.19
N VAL A 153 -1.63 -13.90 -5.60
CA VAL A 153 -1.64 -13.65 -4.16
C VAL A 153 -2.65 -12.56 -3.87
N ALA A 154 -3.68 -12.90 -3.11
CA ALA A 154 -4.80 -12.01 -2.83
C ALA A 154 -4.57 -11.14 -1.57
N GLY A 155 -3.67 -11.54 -0.68
CA GLY A 155 -3.42 -10.80 0.54
C GLY A 155 -2.10 -11.17 1.21
N LEU A 156 -1.50 -10.21 1.90
CA LEU A 156 -0.27 -10.32 2.66
C LEU A 156 -0.49 -9.93 4.11
N THR A 157 0.25 -10.54 5.01
CA THR A 157 0.29 -10.14 6.42
C THR A 157 1.68 -10.45 6.99
N ILE A 158 2.26 -9.48 7.68
CA ILE A 158 3.47 -9.70 8.49
C ILE A 158 3.06 -9.84 9.95
N VAL A 159 3.58 -10.87 10.62
CA VAL A 159 3.52 -11.01 12.08
C VAL A 159 4.84 -10.49 12.65
N PRO A 160 4.89 -9.25 13.15
CA PRO A 160 6.15 -8.57 13.49
C PRO A 160 6.97 -9.33 14.54
N GLY A 161 6.31 -9.81 15.61
CA GLY A 161 6.98 -10.52 16.70
C GLY A 161 7.56 -11.88 16.30
N ALA A 162 7.04 -12.52 15.27
CA ALA A 162 7.52 -13.79 14.73
C ALA A 162 8.44 -13.61 13.51
N ARG A 163 8.52 -12.40 12.96
CA ARG A 163 9.26 -12.10 11.73
C ARG A 163 8.85 -13.03 10.58
N ILE A 164 7.54 -13.16 10.36
CA ILE A 164 6.96 -14.03 9.34
C ILE A 164 6.00 -13.22 8.45
N LEU A 165 6.23 -13.30 7.14
CA LEU A 165 5.28 -12.87 6.11
C LEU A 165 4.42 -14.08 5.70
N TYR A 166 3.11 -13.89 5.71
CA TYR A 166 2.14 -14.83 5.15
C TYR A 166 1.55 -14.25 3.87
N ALA A 167 1.37 -15.13 2.87
CA ALA A 167 0.74 -14.84 1.60
C ALA A 167 -0.48 -15.76 1.40
N ALA A 168 -1.65 -15.18 1.21
CA ALA A 168 -2.89 -15.89 0.87
C ALA A 168 -3.02 -15.99 -0.65
N THR A 169 -3.15 -17.20 -1.20
CA THR A 169 -3.15 -17.44 -2.64
C THR A 169 -4.52 -17.90 -3.14
N HIS A 170 -4.80 -17.62 -4.40
CA HIS A 170 -5.97 -18.19 -5.07
C HIS A 170 -5.75 -19.68 -5.40
N GLY A 171 -6.33 -20.56 -4.58
CA GLY A 171 -6.40 -22.00 -4.85
C GLY A 171 -5.24 -22.86 -4.37
N LEU A 172 -4.12 -22.24 -3.89
CA LEU A 172 -2.95 -22.98 -3.38
C LEU A 172 -2.70 -22.78 -1.88
N GLY A 173 -3.74 -22.30 -1.15
CA GLY A 173 -3.69 -22.12 0.30
C GLY A 173 -2.87 -20.92 0.72
N ALA A 174 -2.16 -21.02 1.85
CA ALA A 174 -1.33 -19.97 2.40
C ALA A 174 0.15 -20.39 2.42
N TRP A 175 1.00 -19.45 2.07
CA TRP A 175 2.46 -19.60 2.07
C TRP A 175 3.06 -18.71 3.15
N ARG A 176 4.25 -19.07 3.63
CA ARG A 176 4.99 -18.27 4.61
C ARG A 176 6.44 -18.09 4.23
N LEU A 177 6.98 -16.92 4.56
CA LEU A 177 8.40 -16.58 4.45
C LEU A 177 8.89 -16.10 5.82
N ASN A 178 10.01 -16.67 6.29
CA ASN A 178 10.70 -16.16 7.48
C ASN A 178 11.57 -14.96 7.05
N LEU A 179 11.40 -13.82 7.73
CA LEU A 179 12.08 -12.56 7.40
C LEU A 179 13.45 -12.40 8.10
N GLY A 180 13.83 -13.37 8.94
CA GLY A 180 15.10 -13.36 9.66
C GLY A 180 15.06 -12.76 11.05
#